data_47950527cdbe93a7c8d6a57afec36279
#
_entry.id   47950527cdbe93a7c8d6a57afec36279
#
_cell.length_a   1.000
_cell.length_b   1.000
_cell.length_c   1.000
_cell.angle_alpha   90.00
_cell.angle_beta   90.00
_cell.angle_gamma   90.00
#
_symmetry.space_group_name_H-M   'P 1'
#
loop_
_entity.id
_entity.type
_entity.pdbx_description
1 polymer ?
#
loop_
_entity_poly.entity_id
_entity_poly.type
_entity_poly.pdbx_seq_one_letter_code
_entity_poly.pdbx_strand_id
1 'polypeptide(L)'
;MKTLQIIKQDNDKTISLVEHETTHTKYIQKKLNYYDKTLYQTLQKIKNPYLPKIFVIQESDNHLTLIEEYINGKTLDQQSFSKDEVKDIMHQLCECLDSLHKLDPPIIHRDIKPENIIYHDNKVILLDFGIARFLDSKKSKDTLILGSVGYAAPEQFGFQQSNPQTDIYA
;
A
#
# COMPACT_ATOMS: atom_id res chain seq x y z
N MET A 1 4.50 -0.43 -23.03
CA MET A 1 3.28 -0.58 -22.21
C MET A 1 2.19 0.31 -22.77
N LYS A 2 1.00 -0.24 -22.99
CA LYS A 2 -0.20 0.50 -23.43
C LYS A 2 -1.09 0.77 -22.23
N THR A 3 -1.48 2.02 -22.01
CA THR A 3 -2.46 2.36 -20.95
C THR A 3 -3.85 1.91 -21.41
N LEU A 4 -4.52 1.10 -20.57
CA LEU A 4 -5.89 0.64 -20.80
C LEU A 4 -6.89 1.55 -20.09
N GLN A 5 -6.57 1.97 -18.86
CA GLN A 5 -7.48 2.76 -18.01
C GLN A 5 -6.68 3.57 -17.00
N ILE A 6 -7.09 4.80 -16.75
CA ILE A 6 -6.65 5.56 -15.58
C ILE A 6 -7.61 5.24 -14.43
N ILE A 7 -7.08 4.62 -13.36
CA ILE A 7 -7.84 4.21 -12.17
C ILE A 7 -7.99 5.40 -11.22
N LYS A 8 -6.89 6.14 -11.01
CA LYS A 8 -6.85 7.31 -10.14
C LYS A 8 -5.85 8.32 -10.67
N GLN A 9 -6.22 9.60 -10.58
CA GLN A 9 -5.31 10.71 -10.91
C GLN A 9 -5.60 11.90 -9.99
N ASP A 10 -4.57 12.37 -9.32
CA ASP A 10 -4.57 13.57 -8.50
C ASP A 10 -3.23 14.31 -8.66
N ASN A 11 -2.98 15.34 -7.86
CA ASN A 11 -1.73 16.12 -7.92
C ASN A 11 -0.50 15.32 -7.48
N ASP A 12 -0.68 14.29 -6.68
CA ASP A 12 0.41 13.54 -6.03
C ASP A 12 0.74 12.26 -6.77
N LYS A 13 -0.24 11.66 -7.45
CA LYS A 13 -0.06 10.37 -8.14
C LYS A 13 -1.01 10.14 -9.31
N THR A 14 -0.55 9.33 -10.25
CA THR A 14 -1.39 8.70 -11.27
C THR A 14 -1.27 7.18 -11.17
N ILE A 15 -2.40 6.48 -11.07
CA ILE A 15 -2.49 5.01 -11.06
C ILE A 15 -3.24 4.58 -12.31
N SER A 16 -2.64 3.72 -13.10
CA SER A 16 -3.19 3.24 -14.37
C SER A 16 -3.10 1.73 -14.49
N LEU A 17 -4.13 1.12 -15.07
CA LEU A 17 -4.06 -0.23 -15.60
C LEU A 17 -3.34 -0.17 -16.95
N VAL A 18 -2.26 -0.92 -17.08
CA VAL A 18 -1.46 -0.97 -18.31
C VAL A 18 -1.32 -2.42 -18.79
N GLU A 19 -1.07 -2.60 -20.08
CA GLU A 19 -0.87 -3.90 -20.70
C GLU A 19 0.49 -3.93 -21.43
N HIS A 20 1.19 -5.03 -21.29
CA HIS A 20 2.39 -5.26 -22.07
C HIS A 20 2.02 -5.60 -23.52
N GLU A 21 2.53 -4.86 -24.49
CA GLU A 21 2.10 -4.91 -25.88
C GLU A 21 2.29 -6.28 -26.56
N THR A 22 3.30 -7.02 -26.15
CA THR A 22 3.61 -8.34 -26.77
C THR A 22 2.95 -9.50 -26.02
N THR A 23 2.97 -9.47 -24.66
CA THR A 23 2.48 -10.59 -23.85
C THR A 23 1.03 -10.46 -23.42
N HIS A 24 0.42 -9.27 -23.64
CA HIS A 24 -0.92 -8.91 -23.16
C HIS A 24 -1.11 -9.07 -21.65
N THR A 25 -0.02 -9.16 -20.90
CA THR A 25 -0.06 -9.22 -19.44
C THR A 25 -0.39 -7.84 -18.87
N LYS A 26 -1.34 -7.83 -17.93
CA LYS A 26 -1.80 -6.60 -17.25
C LYS A 26 -0.95 -6.29 -16.03
N TYR A 27 -0.73 -5.01 -15.78
CA TYR A 27 0.01 -4.48 -14.65
C TYR A 27 -0.65 -3.21 -14.12
N ILE A 28 -0.31 -2.84 -12.89
CA ILE A 28 -0.58 -1.50 -12.36
C ILE A 28 0.67 -0.64 -12.53
N GLN A 29 0.52 0.48 -13.22
CA GLN A 29 1.54 1.52 -13.25
C GLN A 29 1.16 2.63 -12.28
N LYS A 30 2.08 2.97 -11.36
CA LYS A 30 1.97 4.13 -10.49
C LYS A 30 3.03 5.14 -10.85
N LYS A 31 2.65 6.40 -11.03
CA LYS A 31 3.56 7.55 -11.11
C LYS A 31 3.35 8.39 -9.88
N LEU A 32 4.39 8.56 -9.07
CA LEU A 32 4.35 9.21 -7.77
C LEU A 32 5.21 10.46 -7.80
N ASN A 33 4.65 11.62 -7.43
CA ASN A 33 5.38 12.89 -7.32
C ASN A 33 6.03 13.05 -5.94
N TYR A 34 5.46 12.42 -4.90
CA TYR A 34 6.03 12.31 -3.56
C TYR A 34 6.27 10.85 -3.24
N TYR A 35 7.51 10.49 -2.87
CA TYR A 35 7.89 9.10 -2.65
C TYR A 35 9.14 8.97 -1.78
N ASP A 36 9.26 7.83 -1.12
CA ASP A 36 10.51 7.31 -0.58
C ASP A 36 10.94 6.11 -1.44
N LYS A 37 11.94 6.30 -2.29
CA LYS A 37 12.45 5.25 -3.17
C LYS A 37 12.98 4.05 -2.39
N THR A 38 13.62 4.29 -1.24
CA THR A 38 14.18 3.24 -0.39
C THR A 38 13.08 2.33 0.15
N LEU A 39 11.93 2.91 0.51
CA LEU A 39 10.76 2.16 0.95
C LEU A 39 10.28 1.19 -0.14
N TYR A 40 10.10 1.67 -1.36
CA TYR A 40 9.67 0.80 -2.49
C TYR A 40 10.71 -0.26 -2.84
N GLN A 41 12.01 0.06 -2.77
CA GLN A 41 13.08 -0.92 -2.95
C GLN A 41 13.09 -1.99 -1.87
N THR A 42 12.71 -1.64 -0.64
CA THR A 42 12.56 -2.59 0.47
C THR A 42 11.34 -3.47 0.24
N LEU A 43 10.17 -2.88 -0.10
CA LEU A 43 8.95 -3.62 -0.42
C LEU A 43 9.17 -4.61 -1.59
N GLN A 44 9.94 -4.23 -2.61
CA GLN A 44 10.25 -5.11 -3.74
C GLN A 44 11.02 -6.38 -3.32
N LYS A 45 11.83 -6.31 -2.26
CA LYS A 45 12.66 -7.42 -1.77
C LYS A 45 11.93 -8.32 -0.77
N ILE A 46 10.87 -7.83 -0.16
CA ILE A 46 10.10 -8.58 0.83
C ILE A 46 9.34 -9.73 0.15
N LYS A 47 9.49 -10.93 0.68
CA LYS A 47 8.69 -12.09 0.29
C LYS A 47 7.44 -12.17 1.16
N ASN A 48 6.47 -11.30 0.89
CA ASN A 48 5.19 -11.29 1.58
C ASN A 48 4.08 -11.65 0.57
N PRO A 49 3.29 -12.71 0.82
CA PRO A 49 2.24 -13.12 -0.10
C PRO A 49 1.04 -12.17 -0.13
N TYR A 50 0.96 -11.26 0.83
CA TYR A 50 -0.14 -10.30 0.99
C TYR A 50 0.16 -8.93 0.38
N LEU A 51 1.27 -8.78 -0.35
CA LEU A 51 1.65 -7.57 -1.05
C LEU A 51 1.72 -7.81 -2.57
N PRO A 52 1.33 -6.83 -3.40
CA PRO A 52 1.55 -6.93 -4.83
C PRO A 52 3.04 -6.94 -5.13
N LYS A 53 3.48 -7.77 -6.08
CA LYS A 53 4.88 -7.76 -6.52
C LYS A 53 5.20 -6.47 -7.24
N ILE A 54 6.34 -5.87 -6.93
CA ILE A 54 6.89 -4.71 -7.64
C ILE A 54 7.91 -5.24 -8.66
N PHE A 55 7.63 -5.08 -9.94
CA PHE A 55 8.51 -5.54 -11.03
C PHE A 55 9.55 -4.50 -11.43
N VAL A 56 9.15 -3.22 -11.47
CA VAL A 56 10.00 -2.12 -11.92
C VAL A 56 9.88 -0.96 -10.95
N ILE A 57 11.03 -0.36 -10.63
CA ILE A 57 11.15 0.91 -9.91
C ILE A 57 12.06 1.79 -10.76
N GLN A 58 11.49 2.81 -11.39
CA GLN A 58 12.22 3.74 -12.25
C GLN A 58 12.01 5.17 -11.78
N GLU A 59 13.09 5.84 -11.46
CA GLU A 59 13.11 7.25 -11.09
C GLU A 59 13.43 8.11 -12.29
N SER A 60 12.72 9.19 -12.46
CA SER A 60 12.99 10.27 -13.40
C SER A 60 12.97 11.61 -12.67
N ASP A 61 13.33 12.71 -13.35
CA ASP A 61 13.60 14.01 -12.70
C ASP A 61 12.48 14.50 -11.78
N ASN A 62 11.23 14.14 -12.01
CA ASN A 62 10.08 14.67 -11.28
C ASN A 62 9.15 13.61 -10.67
N HIS A 63 9.39 12.32 -10.87
CA HIS A 63 8.49 11.28 -10.34
C HIS A 63 9.16 9.90 -10.28
N LEU A 64 8.60 9.04 -9.42
CA LEU A 64 8.90 7.61 -9.37
C LEU A 64 7.83 6.84 -10.14
N THR A 65 8.25 6.02 -11.10
CA THR A 65 7.37 5.08 -11.80
C THR A 65 7.56 3.69 -11.22
N LEU A 66 6.45 3.07 -10.81
CA LEU A 66 6.38 1.68 -10.36
C LEU A 66 5.55 0.88 -11.37
N ILE A 67 5.98 -0.36 -11.64
CA ILE A 67 5.15 -1.37 -12.30
C ILE A 67 4.92 -2.48 -11.29
N GLU A 68 3.67 -2.68 -10.92
CA GLU A 68 3.23 -3.63 -9.92
C GLU A 68 2.33 -4.71 -10.52
N GLU A 69 2.20 -5.81 -9.79
CA GLU A 69 1.26 -6.88 -10.11
C GLU A 69 -0.17 -6.34 -10.17
N TYR A 70 -0.90 -6.68 -11.24
CA TYR A 70 -2.33 -6.44 -11.33
C TYR A 70 -3.08 -7.57 -10.61
N ILE A 71 -3.82 -7.23 -9.57
CA ILE A 71 -4.67 -8.16 -8.84
C ILE A 71 -6.09 -8.05 -9.40
N ASN A 72 -6.59 -9.13 -9.98
CA ASN A 72 -7.95 -9.18 -10.53
C ASN A 72 -8.97 -9.46 -9.43
N GLY A 73 -9.23 -8.48 -8.58
CA GLY A 73 -10.14 -8.60 -7.44
C GLY A 73 -10.85 -7.28 -7.15
N LYS A 74 -11.79 -7.33 -6.20
CA LYS A 74 -12.49 -6.15 -5.67
C LYS A 74 -11.92 -5.79 -4.31
N THR A 75 -11.96 -4.53 -3.96
CA THR A 75 -11.61 -4.04 -2.64
C THR A 75 -12.68 -4.40 -1.61
N LEU A 76 -12.33 -4.41 -0.32
CA LEU A 76 -13.25 -4.85 0.73
C LEU A 76 -14.51 -3.98 0.83
N ASP A 77 -14.42 -2.68 0.53
CA ASP A 77 -15.58 -1.76 0.50
C ASP A 77 -16.61 -2.09 -0.58
N GLN A 78 -16.24 -2.89 -1.59
CA GLN A 78 -17.08 -3.29 -2.71
C GLN A 78 -17.70 -4.68 -2.54
N GLN A 79 -17.58 -5.29 -1.38
CA GLN A 79 -18.00 -6.66 -1.11
C GLN A 79 -18.67 -6.77 0.27
N SER A 80 -19.37 -7.89 0.47
CA SER A 80 -19.92 -8.25 1.78
C SER A 80 -19.38 -9.61 2.18
N PHE A 81 -19.11 -9.78 3.47
CA PHE A 81 -18.42 -10.95 4.00
C PHE A 81 -19.20 -11.61 5.12
N SER A 82 -19.11 -12.92 5.22
CA SER A 82 -19.55 -13.69 6.37
C SER A 82 -18.61 -13.43 7.57
N LYS A 83 -19.06 -13.81 8.77
CA LYS A 83 -18.23 -13.67 9.98
C LYS A 83 -16.92 -14.44 9.90
N ASP A 84 -16.92 -15.60 9.25
CA ASP A 84 -15.72 -16.44 9.15
C ASP A 84 -14.75 -15.88 8.11
N GLU A 85 -15.23 -15.33 6.99
CA GLU A 85 -14.40 -14.60 6.05
C GLU A 85 -13.77 -13.35 6.68
N VAL A 86 -14.52 -12.60 7.50
CA VAL A 86 -13.96 -11.44 8.23
C VAL A 86 -12.82 -11.87 9.15
N LYS A 87 -12.96 -12.99 9.88
CA LYS A 87 -11.88 -13.50 10.75
C LYS A 87 -10.64 -13.88 9.93
N ASP A 88 -10.84 -14.55 8.79
CA ASP A 88 -9.75 -14.95 7.92
C ASP A 88 -9.04 -13.72 7.32
N ILE A 89 -9.80 -12.73 6.83
CA ILE A 89 -9.27 -11.46 6.33
C ILE A 89 -8.42 -10.76 7.38
N MET A 90 -8.95 -10.64 8.62
CA MET A 90 -8.22 -9.99 9.72
C MET A 90 -6.96 -10.74 10.10
N HIS A 91 -7.00 -12.08 10.12
CA HIS A 91 -5.82 -12.90 10.40
C HIS A 91 -4.72 -12.66 9.34
N GLN A 92 -5.05 -12.73 8.06
CA GLN A 92 -4.11 -12.51 6.96
C GLN A 92 -3.55 -11.06 6.97
N LEU A 93 -4.40 -10.07 7.29
CA LEU A 93 -3.97 -8.68 7.39
C LEU A 93 -2.97 -8.49 8.55
N CYS A 94 -3.23 -9.12 9.71
CA CYS A 94 -2.29 -9.11 10.83
C CYS A 94 -0.96 -9.76 10.47
N GLU A 95 -0.95 -10.88 9.76
CA GLU A 95 0.30 -11.52 9.27
C GLU A 95 1.05 -10.61 8.29
N CYS A 96 0.33 -9.93 7.40
CA CYS A 96 0.90 -8.95 6.49
C CYS A 96 1.61 -7.83 7.25
N LEU A 97 0.91 -7.19 8.19
CA LEU A 97 1.44 -6.08 9.00
C LEU A 97 2.58 -6.52 9.92
N ASP A 98 2.48 -7.69 10.55
CA ASP A 98 3.54 -8.24 11.39
C ASP A 98 4.87 -8.36 10.63
N SER A 99 4.83 -8.78 9.37
CA SER A 99 6.01 -8.88 8.52
C SER A 99 6.65 -7.52 8.17
N LEU A 100 5.85 -6.46 8.09
CA LEU A 100 6.32 -5.08 7.86
C LEU A 100 6.86 -4.45 9.15
N HIS A 101 6.17 -4.69 10.27
CA HIS A 101 6.52 -4.15 11.56
C HIS A 101 7.77 -4.81 12.19
N LYS A 102 8.13 -6.03 11.77
CA LYS A 102 9.35 -6.74 12.20
C LYS A 102 10.60 -6.37 11.42
N LEU A 103 10.49 -5.54 10.39
CA LEU A 103 11.66 -5.02 9.69
C LEU A 103 12.48 -4.08 10.60
N ASP A 104 13.74 -3.87 10.24
CA ASP A 104 14.61 -2.90 10.90
C ASP A 104 15.18 -1.91 9.86
N PRO A 105 14.68 -0.66 9.84
CA PRO A 105 13.56 -0.13 10.64
C PRO A 105 12.17 -0.65 10.20
N PRO A 106 11.17 -0.68 11.11
CA PRO A 106 9.80 -1.05 10.77
C PRO A 106 9.18 -0.16 9.69
N ILE A 107 8.36 -0.75 8.82
CA ILE A 107 7.52 0.01 7.87
C ILE A 107 6.12 0.11 8.45
N ILE A 108 5.61 1.35 8.60
CA ILE A 108 4.25 1.66 9.02
C ILE A 108 3.45 2.09 7.80
N HIS A 109 2.31 1.45 7.55
CA HIS A 109 1.50 1.67 6.34
C HIS A 109 0.71 2.98 6.40
N ARG A 110 0.05 3.28 7.53
CA ARG A 110 -0.63 4.54 7.86
C ARG A 110 -1.94 4.83 7.10
N ASP A 111 -2.35 3.96 6.19
CA ASP A 111 -3.60 4.10 5.42
C ASP A 111 -4.32 2.75 5.27
N ILE A 112 -4.43 2.00 6.38
CA ILE A 112 -5.21 0.77 6.41
C ILE A 112 -6.69 1.14 6.36
N LYS A 113 -7.38 0.66 5.32
CA LYS A 113 -8.82 0.85 5.11
C LYS A 113 -9.34 -0.12 4.05
N PRO A 114 -10.65 -0.38 4.00
CA PRO A 114 -11.24 -1.33 3.05
C PRO A 114 -10.91 -1.07 1.58
N GLU A 115 -10.78 0.20 1.16
CA GLU A 115 -10.47 0.60 -0.21
C GLU A 115 -9.03 0.26 -0.62
N ASN A 116 -8.14 0.03 0.35
CA ASN A 116 -6.74 -0.32 0.13
C ASN A 116 -6.48 -1.82 0.31
N ILE A 117 -7.50 -2.66 0.45
CA ILE A 117 -7.37 -4.09 0.65
C ILE A 117 -8.21 -4.82 -0.39
N ILE A 118 -7.58 -5.61 -1.25
CA ILE A 118 -8.28 -6.56 -2.12
C ILE A 118 -8.43 -7.90 -1.40
N TYR A 119 -9.62 -8.51 -1.53
CA TYR A 119 -9.84 -9.91 -1.17
C TYR A 119 -10.29 -10.68 -2.39
N HIS A 120 -9.50 -11.67 -2.79
CA HIS A 120 -9.72 -12.48 -3.98
C HIS A 120 -9.16 -13.88 -3.76
N ASP A 121 -9.92 -14.90 -4.12
CA ASP A 121 -9.54 -16.31 -3.95
C ASP A 121 -9.06 -16.64 -2.53
N ASN A 122 -9.80 -16.19 -1.52
CA ASN A 122 -9.50 -16.36 -0.09
C ASN A 122 -8.15 -15.75 0.32
N LYS A 123 -7.70 -14.73 -0.39
CA LYS A 123 -6.42 -14.07 -0.13
C LYS A 123 -6.57 -12.56 -0.02
N VAL A 124 -5.96 -12.00 1.01
CA VAL A 124 -5.82 -10.56 1.22
C VAL A 124 -4.62 -10.04 0.44
N ILE A 125 -4.77 -8.89 -0.22
CA ILE A 125 -3.66 -8.13 -0.78
C ILE A 125 -3.78 -6.69 -0.32
N LEU A 126 -2.80 -6.23 0.44
CA LEU A 126 -2.71 -4.85 0.93
C LEU A 126 -2.06 -3.96 -0.13
N LEU A 127 -2.72 -2.86 -0.47
CA LEU A 127 -2.35 -1.92 -1.52
C LEU A 127 -1.89 -0.57 -0.93
N ASP A 128 -1.34 0.27 -1.80
CA ASP A 128 -1.15 1.72 -1.65
C ASP A 128 -0.27 2.18 -0.46
N PHE A 129 1.02 2.03 -0.64
CA PHE A 129 2.06 2.51 0.28
C PHE A 129 2.42 4.01 0.09
N GLY A 130 1.50 4.80 -0.47
CA GLY A 130 1.77 6.21 -0.82
C GLY A 130 2.10 7.12 0.36
N ILE A 131 1.61 6.80 1.57
CA ILE A 131 1.92 7.52 2.80
C ILE A 131 2.64 6.65 3.84
N ALA A 132 3.03 5.44 3.46
CA ALA A 132 3.83 4.56 4.31
C ALA A 132 5.22 5.14 4.57
N ARG A 133 5.84 4.76 5.68
CA ARG A 133 7.17 5.25 6.05
C ARG A 133 7.90 4.26 6.93
N PHE A 134 9.22 4.40 6.97
CA PHE A 134 10.03 3.78 8.01
C PHE A 134 9.81 4.48 9.35
N LEU A 135 9.72 3.70 10.43
CA LEU A 135 9.77 4.24 11.78
C LEU A 135 11.16 4.82 12.05
N ASP A 136 11.22 6.10 12.43
CA ASP A 136 12.47 6.78 12.75
C ASP A 136 12.56 7.00 14.26
N SER A 137 13.37 6.19 14.94
CA SER A 137 13.54 6.26 16.41
C SER A 137 14.05 7.61 16.93
N LYS A 138 14.56 8.48 16.05
CA LYS A 138 15.04 9.82 16.40
C LYS A 138 13.97 10.90 16.32
N LYS A 139 12.79 10.59 15.75
CA LYS A 139 11.69 11.53 15.63
C LYS A 139 10.62 11.25 16.67
N SER A 140 10.09 12.30 17.26
CA SER A 140 8.97 12.22 18.21
C SER A 140 7.60 12.47 17.56
N LYS A 141 7.58 13.04 16.35
CA LYS A 141 6.36 13.43 15.65
C LYS A 141 6.47 13.16 14.15
N ASP A 142 5.33 12.95 13.52
CA ASP A 142 5.23 12.94 12.07
C ASP A 142 5.33 14.37 11.52
N THR A 143 5.96 14.51 10.36
CA THR A 143 6.15 15.81 9.71
C THR A 143 4.90 16.30 8.98
N LEU A 144 3.99 15.40 8.63
CA LEU A 144 2.76 15.68 7.91
C LEU A 144 1.59 14.97 8.59
N ILE A 145 0.46 15.66 8.66
CA ILE A 145 -0.81 15.08 9.08
C ILE A 145 -1.37 14.34 7.86
N LEU A 146 -1.37 13.01 7.91
CA LEU A 146 -1.81 12.15 6.81
C LEU A 146 -2.60 10.99 7.37
N GLY A 147 -3.69 10.63 6.69
CA GLY A 147 -4.55 9.51 7.03
C GLY A 147 -5.95 9.69 6.49
N SER A 148 -6.70 8.61 6.41
CA SER A 148 -8.09 8.64 5.94
C SER A 148 -9.06 8.89 7.10
N VAL A 149 -9.99 9.81 6.89
CA VAL A 149 -11.04 10.12 7.88
C VAL A 149 -11.82 8.86 8.25
N GLY A 150 -11.97 8.59 9.53
CA GLY A 150 -12.67 7.41 10.06
C GLY A 150 -11.77 6.21 10.35
N TYR A 151 -10.53 6.20 9.83
CA TYR A 151 -9.56 5.11 10.03
C TYR A 151 -8.26 5.61 10.69
N ALA A 152 -7.88 6.87 10.47
CA ALA A 152 -6.63 7.42 10.96
C ALA A 152 -6.55 7.40 12.50
N ALA A 153 -5.46 6.86 13.03
CA ALA A 153 -5.18 6.82 14.45
C ALA A 153 -4.90 8.23 15.01
N PRO A 154 -5.16 8.48 16.32
CA PRO A 154 -5.00 9.81 16.93
C PRO A 154 -3.63 10.44 16.72
N GLU A 155 -2.54 9.66 16.76
CA GLU A 155 -1.18 10.13 16.56
C GLU A 155 -0.93 10.69 15.16
N GLN A 156 -1.69 10.24 14.14
CA GLN A 156 -1.58 10.73 12.76
C GLN A 156 -2.04 12.19 12.60
N PHE A 157 -2.73 12.74 13.60
CA PHE A 157 -3.11 14.14 13.63
C PHE A 157 -2.00 15.08 14.17
N GLY A 158 -0.76 14.61 14.20
CA GLY A 158 0.43 15.44 14.47
C GLY A 158 0.85 15.52 15.95
N PHE A 159 0.26 14.70 16.82
CA PHE A 159 0.61 14.71 18.25
C PHE A 159 1.85 13.86 18.56
N GLN A 160 2.00 12.74 17.85
CA GLN A 160 3.10 11.79 18.02
C GLN A 160 3.53 11.20 16.67
N GLN A 161 4.57 10.38 16.68
CA GLN A 161 4.96 9.63 15.51
C GLN A 161 4.10 8.39 15.36
N SER A 162 3.68 8.10 14.10
CA SER A 162 3.04 6.83 13.75
C SER A 162 3.99 5.67 14.02
N ASN A 163 3.43 4.58 14.54
CA ASN A 163 4.15 3.38 14.95
C ASN A 163 3.31 2.12 14.60
N PRO A 164 3.75 0.89 14.89
CA PRO A 164 2.97 -0.32 14.57
C PRO A 164 1.52 -0.30 15.07
N GLN A 165 1.24 0.31 16.22
CA GLN A 165 -0.11 0.41 16.76
C GLN A 165 -1.02 1.30 15.91
N THR A 166 -0.46 2.23 15.14
CA THR A 166 -1.20 3.07 14.18
C THR A 166 -1.94 2.23 13.14
N ASP A 167 -1.27 1.20 12.59
CA ASP A 167 -1.87 0.30 11.59
C ASP A 167 -2.88 -0.69 12.23
N ILE A 168 -2.73 -0.98 13.52
CA ILE A 168 -3.66 -1.85 14.27
C ILE A 168 -4.92 -1.11 14.71
N TYR A 169 -4.85 0.21 14.89
CA TYR A 169 -5.99 1.05 15.23
C TYR A 169 -7.00 1.15 14.07
N ALA A 170 -6.51 1.24 12.85
CA ALA A 170 -7.30 1.42 11.64
C ALA A 170 -8.10 0.17 11.28
#